data_57ed0b61c51a348b38ec17f460e65a0c
#
_entry.id   57ed0b61c51a348b38ec17f460e65a0c
#
_cell.length_a   1.000
_cell.length_b   1.000
_cell.length_c   1.000
_cell.angle_alpha   90.00
_cell.angle_beta   90.00
_cell.angle_gamma   90.00
#
_symmetry.space_group_name_H-M   'P 1'
#
loop_
_entity.id
_entity.type
_entity.pdbx_description
1 polymer ?
#
loop_
_entity_poly.entity_id
_entity_poly.type
_entity_poly.pdbx_seq_one_letter_code
_entity_poly.pdbx_strand_id
1 'polypeptide(L)' 'MPQYIVRQGRWYNEVTKFDDSREPIDVYTFNHRGCGCPAYTRNCKHVRIVKAWEKAGKPFGSVFDDNAHMIGNIFTNG' A
#
# COMPACT_ATOMS: atom_id res chain seq x y z
N MET A 1 5.85 -2.15 -13.59
CA MET A 1 5.91 -1.25 -12.43
C MET A 1 5.24 -1.92 -11.24
N PRO A 2 5.81 -1.85 -10.05
CA PRO A 2 5.19 -2.49 -8.89
C PRO A 2 3.89 -1.80 -8.52
N GLN A 3 2.99 -2.58 -7.95
CA GLN A 3 1.69 -2.13 -7.48
C GLN A 3 1.56 -2.45 -6.01
N TYR A 4 0.75 -1.68 -5.31
CA TYR A 4 0.60 -1.82 -3.86
C TYR A 4 -0.88 -1.81 -3.49
N ILE A 5 -1.25 -2.69 -2.56
CA ILE A 5 -2.59 -2.75 -1.99
C ILE A 5 -2.47 -2.61 -0.48
N VAL A 6 -3.27 -1.72 0.11
CA VAL A 6 -3.30 -1.53 1.55
C VAL A 6 -4.48 -2.31 2.13
N ARG A 7 -4.21 -3.10 3.16
CA ARG A 7 -5.23 -3.80 3.94
C ARG A 7 -5.27 -3.22 5.34
N GLN A 8 -6.47 -2.92 5.80
CA GLN A 8 -6.66 -2.47 7.17
C GLN A 8 -6.65 -3.68 8.10
N GLY A 9 -5.71 -3.71 9.03
CA GLY A 9 -5.65 -4.69 10.09
C GLY A 9 -6.21 -4.14 11.39
N ARG A 10 -6.25 -5.00 12.40
CA ARG A 10 -6.75 -4.63 13.73
C ARG A 10 -5.80 -3.69 14.47
N TRP A 11 -4.50 -3.98 14.39
CA TRP A 11 -3.47 -3.28 15.13
C TRP A 11 -2.51 -2.52 14.23
N TYR A 12 -2.50 -2.86 12.95
CA TYR A 12 -1.59 -2.28 11.96
C TYR A 12 -2.22 -2.43 10.59
N ASN A 13 -1.72 -1.66 9.65
CA ASN A 13 -2.10 -1.80 8.25
C ASN A 13 -1.03 -2.59 7.52
N GLU A 14 -1.43 -3.37 6.52
CA GLU A 14 -0.49 -4.10 5.67
C GLU A 14 -0.46 -3.49 4.29
N VAL A 15 0.75 -3.31 3.76
CA VAL A 15 0.96 -2.91 2.38
C VAL A 15 1.58 -4.09 1.66
N THR A 16 0.87 -4.64 0.70
CA THR A 16 1.37 -5.75 -0.11
C THR A 16 1.86 -5.22 -1.45
N LYS A 17 3.10 -5.54 -1.79
CA LYS A 17 3.72 -5.18 -3.06
C LYS A 17 3.51 -6.31 -4.05
N PHE A 18 3.04 -5.98 -5.25
CA PHE A 18 2.83 -6.92 -6.35
C PHE A 18 3.72 -6.56 -7.53
N ASP A 19 4.15 -7.57 -8.28
CA ASP A 19 4.85 -7.36 -9.53
C ASP A 19 3.86 -7.09 -10.67
N ASP A 20 4.37 -6.95 -11.90
CA ASP A 20 3.54 -6.68 -13.07
C ASP A 20 2.59 -7.83 -13.42
N SER A 21 2.89 -9.05 -12.94
CA SER A 21 2.03 -10.23 -13.13
C SER A 21 1.00 -10.39 -12.02
N ARG A 22 0.92 -9.40 -11.11
CA ARG A 22 0.05 -9.41 -9.93
C ARG A 22 0.38 -10.52 -8.94
N GLU A 23 1.65 -10.93 -8.93
CA GLU A 23 2.15 -11.84 -7.93
C GLU A 23 2.65 -11.07 -6.71
N PRO A 24 2.28 -11.46 -5.49
CA PRO A 24 2.77 -10.76 -4.30
C PRO A 24 4.27 -11.00 -4.14
N ILE A 25 5.02 -9.91 -3.97
CA ILE A 25 6.47 -9.96 -3.79
C ILE A 25 6.83 -9.79 -2.32
N ASP A 26 6.23 -8.81 -1.65
CA ASP A 26 6.54 -8.46 -0.27
C ASP A 26 5.31 -7.95 0.44
N VAL A 27 5.32 -8.10 1.77
CA VAL A 27 4.31 -7.53 2.65
C VAL A 27 5.01 -6.69 3.70
N TYR A 28 4.56 -5.44 3.87
CA TYR A 28 5.11 -4.53 4.86
C TYR A 28 4.01 -4.17 5.87
N THR A 29 4.37 -4.15 7.15
CA THR A 29 3.45 -3.68 8.17
C THR A 29 3.65 -2.18 8.39
N PHE A 30 2.56 -1.46 8.55
CA PHE A 30 2.57 -0.04 8.85
C PHE A 30 1.77 0.21 10.12
N ASN A 31 2.42 0.77 11.14
CA ASN A 31 1.78 1.11 12.40
C ASN A 31 2.12 2.55 12.77
N HIS A 32 1.71 2.98 13.96
CA HIS A 32 1.97 4.34 14.44
C HIS A 32 3.46 4.71 14.54
N ARG A 33 4.35 3.71 14.52
CA ARG A 33 5.79 3.92 14.53
C ARG A 33 6.37 4.07 13.13
N GLY A 34 5.58 3.80 12.10
CA GLY A 34 5.99 3.92 10.72
C GLY A 34 5.95 2.59 9.98
N CYS A 35 6.59 2.56 8.82
CA CYS A 35 6.67 1.38 7.97
C CYS A 35 7.74 0.41 8.48
N GLY A 36 7.45 -0.89 8.43
CA GLY A 36 8.40 -1.94 8.79
C GLY A 36 9.39 -2.29 7.69
N CYS A 37 9.50 -1.48 6.64
CA CYS A 37 10.44 -1.74 5.55
C CYS A 37 11.89 -1.43 5.96
N PRO A 38 12.89 -2.00 5.25
CA PRO A 38 14.29 -1.78 5.60
C PRO A 38 14.82 -0.36 5.37
N ALA A 39 14.04 0.51 4.75
CA ALA A 39 14.49 1.84 4.39
C ALA A 39 14.76 2.76 5.58
N TYR A 40 14.18 2.50 6.73
CA TYR A 40 14.36 3.28 7.97
C TYR A 40 14.11 4.78 7.83
N THR A 41 13.42 5.20 6.81
CA THR A 41 13.13 6.62 6.59
C THR A 41 11.68 6.91 6.90
N ARG A 42 11.41 8.11 7.40
CA ARG A 42 10.04 8.55 7.69
C ARG A 42 9.23 8.80 6.42
N ASN A 43 9.91 8.89 5.29
CA ASN A 43 9.30 9.21 3.99
C ASN A 43 9.45 8.07 2.99
N CYS A 44 9.40 6.81 3.44
CA CYS A 44 9.43 5.72 2.50
C CYS A 44 8.14 5.72 1.66
N LYS A 45 8.20 5.10 0.47
CA LYS A 45 7.03 5.06 -0.43
C LYS A 45 5.81 4.42 0.23
N HIS A 46 6.01 3.47 1.12
CA HIS A 46 4.91 2.78 1.80
C HIS A 46 4.11 3.73 2.71
N VAL A 47 4.81 4.64 3.37
CA VAL A 47 4.15 5.67 4.18
C VAL A 47 3.28 6.57 3.31
N ARG A 48 3.80 6.98 2.16
CA ARG A 48 3.05 7.81 1.21
C ARG A 48 1.81 7.09 0.71
N ILE A 49 1.94 5.81 0.42
CA ILE A 49 0.82 4.99 -0.07
C ILE A 49 -0.26 4.87 1.00
N VAL A 50 0.12 4.58 2.24
CA VAL A 50 -0.84 4.48 3.34
C VAL A 50 -1.55 5.81 3.59
N LYS A 51 -0.80 6.92 3.55
CA LYS A 51 -1.41 8.25 3.71
C LYS A 51 -2.40 8.58 2.59
N ALA A 52 -2.06 8.25 1.35
CA ALA A 52 -2.96 8.44 0.22
C ALA A 52 -4.21 7.59 0.36
N TRP A 53 -4.06 6.35 0.81
CA TRP A 53 -5.16 5.45 1.06
C TRP A 53 -6.10 5.98 2.15
N GLU A 54 -5.53 6.49 3.25
CA GLU A 54 -6.33 7.09 4.31
C GLU A 54 -7.07 8.34 3.84
N LYS A 55 -6.39 9.17 3.07
CA LYS A 55 -6.99 10.39 2.50
C LYS A 55 -8.13 10.08 1.55
N ALA A 56 -8.06 8.94 0.85
CA ALA A 56 -9.10 8.49 -0.07
C ALA A 56 -10.29 7.83 0.65
N GLY A 57 -10.26 7.74 1.96
CA GLY A 57 -11.33 7.13 2.74
C GLY A 57 -11.13 5.66 3.05
N LYS A 58 -9.90 5.20 3.02
CA LYS A 58 -9.52 3.80 3.30
C LYS A 58 -10.27 2.81 2.42
N PRO A 59 -10.26 3.00 1.09
CA PRO A 59 -11.01 2.14 0.19
C PRO A 59 -10.45 0.72 0.19
N PHE A 60 -11.34 -0.26 0.22
CA PHE A 60 -10.96 -1.66 0.21
C PHE A 60 -10.58 -2.09 -1.21
N GLY A 61 -9.39 -2.69 -1.33
CA GLY A 61 -8.94 -3.25 -2.61
C GLY A 61 -8.39 -2.26 -3.61
N SER A 62 -8.19 -1.01 -3.23
CA SER A 62 -7.60 -0.01 -4.14
C SER A 62 -6.12 -0.30 -4.37
N VAL A 63 -5.68 -0.12 -5.61
CA VAL A 63 -4.33 -0.38 -6.06
C VAL A 63 -3.60 0.96 -6.25
N PHE A 64 -2.38 1.05 -5.73
CA PHE A 64 -1.55 2.26 -5.82
C PHE A 64 -0.27 1.95 -6.57
N ASP A 65 0.28 2.96 -7.25
CA ASP A 65 1.59 2.86 -7.90
C ASP A 65 2.71 3.31 -6.94
N ASP A 66 3.95 3.33 -7.43
CA ASP A 66 5.12 3.76 -6.67
C ASP A 66 5.04 5.21 -6.17
N ASN A 67 4.23 6.03 -6.82
CA ASN A 67 4.07 7.44 -6.49
C ASN A 67 2.84 7.69 -5.60
N ALA A 68 2.27 6.63 -5.06
CA ALA A 68 1.08 6.69 -4.21
C ALA A 68 -0.15 7.25 -4.92
N HIS A 69 -0.24 7.03 -6.23
CA HIS A 69 -1.44 7.35 -7.00
C HIS A 69 -2.34 6.13 -7.10
N MET A 70 -3.62 6.31 -6.86
CA MET A 70 -4.60 5.23 -7.02
C MET A 70 -4.80 4.94 -8.50
N ILE A 71 -4.48 3.72 -8.92
CA ILE A 71 -4.53 3.33 -10.33
C ILE A 71 -5.62 2.33 -10.65
N GLY A 72 -6.37 1.89 -9.65
CA GLY A 72 -7.46 0.95 -9.87
C GLY A 72 -7.95 0.33 -8.59
N ASN A 73 -8.80 -0.68 -8.73
CA ASN A 73 -9.33 -1.45 -7.61
C ASN A 73 -9.52 -2.89 -8.05
N ILE A 74 -9.11 -3.84 -7.22
CA ILE A 74 -9.15 -5.27 -7.56
C ILE A 74 -10.58 -5.80 -7.72
N PHE A 75 -11.57 -5.10 -7.19
CA PHE A 75 -12.97 -5.52 -7.26
C PHE A 75 -13.75 -4.83 -8.39
N THR A 76 -13.12 -3.91 -9.09
CA THR A 76 -13.74 -3.23 -10.23
C THR A 76 -12.94 -3.56 -11.48
N ASN A 77 -13.66 -3.95 -12.54
CA ASN A 77 -13.05 -4.23 -13.84
C ASN A 77 -12.92 -2.94 -14.60
N GLY A 78 -11.89 -2.22 -14.26
CA GLY A 78 -11.89 -1.02 -15.00
C GLY A 78 -10.67 -0.30 -15.02
#